data_177c1a937475d733384e8260611502be
#
_entry.id   177c1a937475d733384e8260611502be
#
_cell.length_a   1.000
_cell.length_b   1.000
_cell.length_c   1.000
_cell.angle_alpha   90.00
_cell.angle_beta   90.00
_cell.angle_gamma   90.00
#
_symmetry.space_group_name_H-M   'P 1'
#
loop_
_entity.id
_entity.type
_entity.pdbx_description
1 polymer ?
#
loop_
_entity_poly.entity_id
_entity_poly.type
_entity_poly.pdbx_seq_one_letter_code
_entity_poly.pdbx_strand_id
1 'polypeptide(L)'
;MREFLKERLPLTEFSEHLRKPLPKHINLLFSLGSLAMFLLLLQAATGAFLALYYSPSPEHAHNAVTYISEEVPFGAFVRGLHHWGASAMVIIVFLHLLRVVLYGSYKAPRELTWIFGVLLLLVVLGFGFTGYLLPWDEKAYWATVVGVEIASTAPVLGDFVAKVLRGGAEIGAVTLSRFYALHTIWLPWLAFGLVGVHLFFVRYYGSSGIPQNTPEEMPSQPIEEGKPFYPHQVFEDVVGMLILFVVLACVALFVPVPLEDVADPTNADYDPRPEWYFLFLFQLLKYFQGPLEIIGTFVIPTVGMVLLLLLPFLDRNERAVLWKRPIALTVTSVSVVAIVGLTILGASSPKLETQEAPQPTAETENTMPTEAVEEAEEVFDFQLTEEEIEGTEEAEEVFDFQLTEEEIEGAREVGESQ
;
A
#
# COMPACT_ATOMS: atom_id res chain seq x y z
N MET A 1 8.72 -28.19 33.33
CA MET A 1 8.47 -27.33 32.17
C MET A 1 9.59 -26.29 31.97
N ARG A 2 10.00 -25.51 32.98
CA ARG A 2 11.03 -24.47 32.86
C ARG A 2 12.42 -25.01 32.52
N GLU A 3 12.85 -26.16 33.09
CA GLU A 3 14.10 -26.83 32.78
C GLU A 3 14.08 -27.49 31.40
N PHE A 4 12.98 -28.14 31.04
CA PHE A 4 12.77 -28.72 29.71
C PHE A 4 12.94 -27.68 28.60
N LEU A 5 12.39 -26.46 28.76
CA LEU A 5 12.52 -25.38 27.81
C LEU A 5 13.94 -24.79 27.77
N LYS A 6 14.62 -24.69 28.94
CA LYS A 6 16.00 -24.18 29.00
C LYS A 6 16.99 -25.04 28.28
N GLU A 7 16.80 -26.36 28.30
CA GLU A 7 17.68 -27.32 27.64
C GLU A 7 17.50 -27.37 26.12
N ARG A 8 16.33 -26.99 25.61
CA ARG A 8 15.95 -27.14 24.18
C ARG A 8 15.85 -25.82 23.41
N LEU A 9 15.76 -24.71 24.12
CA LEU A 9 15.72 -23.40 23.52
C LEU A 9 16.95 -22.60 24.00
N PRO A 10 17.67 -21.88 23.10
CA PRO A 10 18.82 -21.04 23.46
C PRO A 10 18.36 -19.76 24.19
N LEU A 11 17.55 -19.93 25.24
CA LEU A 11 16.93 -18.82 25.99
C LEU A 11 17.95 -17.95 26.71
N THR A 12 19.10 -18.53 27.08
CA THR A 12 20.22 -17.81 27.70
C THR A 12 20.86 -16.84 26.70
N GLU A 13 21.21 -17.31 25.53
CA GLU A 13 21.79 -16.50 24.44
C GLU A 13 20.81 -15.41 24.00
N PHE A 14 19.53 -15.77 23.84
CA PHE A 14 18.47 -14.80 23.51
C PHE A 14 18.31 -13.74 24.61
N SER A 15 18.34 -14.13 25.88
CA SER A 15 18.23 -13.20 27.00
C SER A 15 19.41 -12.25 27.09
N GLU A 16 20.64 -12.70 26.78
CA GLU A 16 21.83 -11.85 26.72
C GLU A 16 21.73 -10.82 25.60
N HIS A 17 21.23 -11.21 24.42
CA HIS A 17 20.97 -10.27 23.33
C HIS A 17 19.91 -9.21 23.69
N LEU A 18 18.88 -9.59 24.44
CA LEU A 18 17.85 -8.63 24.89
C LEU A 18 18.38 -7.66 25.94
N ARG A 19 19.41 -8.02 26.71
CA ARG A 19 20.00 -7.18 27.77
C ARG A 19 21.17 -6.33 27.30
N LYS A 20 21.57 -6.41 26.01
CA LYS A 20 22.62 -5.55 25.48
C LYS A 20 22.31 -4.08 25.79
N PRO A 21 23.24 -3.34 26.40
CA PRO A 21 23.04 -1.94 26.71
C PRO A 21 22.92 -1.15 25.40
N LEU A 22 22.01 -0.19 25.39
CA LEU A 22 21.86 0.77 24.31
C LEU A 22 22.73 2.00 24.58
N PRO A 23 23.22 2.69 23.54
CA PRO A 23 23.89 3.98 23.71
C PRO A 23 23.02 4.99 24.46
N LYS A 24 23.61 5.85 25.30
CA LYS A 24 22.87 6.86 26.11
C LYS A 24 22.01 7.84 25.31
N HIS A 25 22.33 8.07 24.04
CA HIS A 25 21.62 9.02 23.17
C HIS A 25 20.31 8.48 22.58
N ILE A 26 19.96 7.23 22.82
CA ILE A 26 18.70 6.66 22.35
C ILE A 26 17.54 7.39 23.04
N ASN A 27 16.69 7.99 22.23
CA ASN A 27 15.52 8.76 22.62
C ASN A 27 14.26 8.27 21.87
N LEU A 28 13.13 8.90 22.12
CA LEU A 28 11.83 8.53 21.54
C LEU A 28 11.83 8.43 20.01
N LEU A 29 12.67 9.21 19.30
CA LEU A 29 12.77 9.12 17.84
C LEU A 29 13.31 7.76 17.35
N PHE A 30 13.99 7.01 18.22
CA PHE A 30 14.47 5.67 17.90
C PHE A 30 13.34 4.63 18.01
N SER A 31 12.24 4.93 18.69
CA SER A 31 11.06 4.08 18.78
C SER A 31 10.18 4.10 17.51
N LEU A 32 10.43 5.00 16.54
CA LEU A 32 9.63 5.06 15.30
C LEU A 32 9.62 3.72 14.54
N GLY A 33 10.72 2.96 14.56
CA GLY A 33 10.77 1.62 13.97
C GLY A 33 9.88 0.61 14.71
N SER A 34 9.85 0.68 16.04
CA SER A 34 8.98 -0.17 16.87
C SER A 34 7.50 0.19 16.69
N LEU A 35 7.18 1.48 16.53
CA LEU A 35 5.82 1.95 16.22
C LEU A 35 5.37 1.49 14.83
N ALA A 36 6.26 1.54 13.82
CA ALA A 36 5.95 1.00 12.48
C ALA A 36 5.69 -0.53 12.52
N MET A 37 6.47 -1.28 13.31
CA MET A 37 6.23 -2.71 13.52
C MET A 37 4.88 -2.96 14.20
N PHE A 38 4.55 -2.19 15.24
CA PHE A 38 3.25 -2.28 15.90
C PHE A 38 2.10 -2.03 14.91
N LEU A 39 2.21 -0.99 14.09
CA LEU A 39 1.21 -0.70 13.06
C LEU A 39 1.10 -1.82 12.04
N LEU A 40 2.20 -2.43 11.60
CA LEU A 40 2.15 -3.59 10.69
C LEU A 40 1.35 -4.75 11.30
N LEU A 41 1.58 -5.06 12.59
CA LEU A 41 0.83 -6.10 13.29
C LEU A 41 -0.64 -5.73 13.47
N LEU A 42 -0.94 -4.46 13.76
CA LEU A 42 -2.30 -3.95 13.87
C LEU A 42 -3.02 -4.06 12.52
N GLN A 43 -2.36 -3.67 11.41
CA GLN A 43 -2.92 -3.80 10.06
C GLN A 43 -3.18 -5.26 9.69
N ALA A 44 -2.26 -6.18 10.01
CA ALA A 44 -2.46 -7.60 9.76
C ALA A 44 -3.66 -8.16 10.56
N ALA A 45 -3.78 -7.81 11.85
CA ALA A 45 -4.87 -8.28 12.69
C ALA A 45 -6.24 -7.72 12.25
N THR A 46 -6.32 -6.40 12.00
CA THR A 46 -7.55 -5.75 11.53
C THR A 46 -7.92 -6.19 10.11
N GLY A 47 -6.93 -6.32 9.21
CA GLY A 47 -7.13 -6.82 7.86
C GLY A 47 -7.63 -8.26 7.82
N ALA A 48 -7.10 -9.15 8.67
CA ALA A 48 -7.58 -10.53 8.80
C ALA A 48 -9.04 -10.57 9.28
N PHE A 49 -9.42 -9.71 10.23
CA PHE A 49 -10.83 -9.59 10.65
C PHE A 49 -11.72 -9.13 9.49
N LEU A 50 -11.34 -8.09 8.76
CA LEU A 50 -12.13 -7.58 7.63
C LEU A 50 -12.28 -8.62 6.52
N ALA A 51 -11.22 -9.39 6.25
CA ALA A 51 -11.21 -10.44 5.24
C ALA A 51 -12.22 -11.58 5.51
N LEU A 52 -12.65 -11.80 6.77
CA LEU A 52 -13.67 -12.79 7.10
C LEU A 52 -15.06 -12.45 6.54
N TYR A 53 -15.32 -11.18 6.28
CA TYR A 53 -16.63 -10.68 5.86
C TYR A 53 -16.63 -10.11 4.45
N TYR A 54 -15.44 -9.96 3.84
CA TYR A 54 -15.27 -9.30 2.56
C TYR A 54 -15.37 -10.28 1.38
N SER A 55 -16.06 -9.87 0.32
CA SER A 55 -16.18 -10.61 -0.94
C SER A 55 -15.57 -9.81 -2.09
N PRO A 56 -14.50 -10.29 -2.75
CA PRO A 56 -13.77 -9.56 -3.79
C PRO A 56 -14.43 -9.67 -5.16
N SER A 57 -15.68 -9.24 -5.29
CA SER A 57 -16.36 -9.10 -6.58
C SER A 57 -17.06 -7.75 -6.71
N PRO A 58 -17.15 -7.15 -7.89
CA PRO A 58 -17.82 -5.87 -8.13
C PRO A 58 -19.24 -5.81 -7.57
N GLU A 59 -19.97 -6.91 -7.66
CA GLU A 59 -21.38 -7.02 -7.24
C GLU A 59 -21.52 -7.02 -5.69
N HIS A 60 -20.46 -7.43 -4.97
CA HIS A 60 -20.56 -7.71 -3.53
C HIS A 60 -19.60 -6.88 -2.67
N ALA A 61 -18.49 -6.38 -3.22
CA ALA A 61 -17.44 -5.74 -2.45
C ALA A 61 -17.93 -4.52 -1.66
N HIS A 62 -18.64 -3.60 -2.33
CA HIS A 62 -19.19 -2.41 -1.69
C HIS A 62 -20.20 -2.77 -0.60
N ASN A 63 -21.13 -3.68 -0.90
CA ASN A 63 -22.12 -4.17 0.06
C ASN A 63 -21.47 -4.89 1.25
N ALA A 64 -20.38 -5.64 1.03
CA ALA A 64 -19.63 -6.28 2.12
C ALA A 64 -18.99 -5.25 3.04
N VAL A 65 -18.44 -4.14 2.51
CA VAL A 65 -17.89 -3.04 3.32
C VAL A 65 -18.98 -2.31 4.10
N THR A 66 -20.15 -2.09 3.50
CA THR A 66 -21.33 -1.53 4.17
C THR A 66 -21.80 -2.45 5.31
N TYR A 67 -21.96 -3.74 5.03
CA TYR A 67 -22.32 -4.76 6.04
C TYR A 67 -21.33 -4.80 7.22
N ILE A 68 -20.01 -4.78 6.93
CA ILE A 68 -18.99 -4.70 7.97
C ILE A 68 -19.17 -3.46 8.84
N SER A 69 -19.52 -2.32 8.22
CA SER A 69 -19.60 -1.04 8.93
C SER A 69 -20.88 -0.89 9.75
N GLU A 70 -21.99 -1.49 9.34
CA GLU A 70 -23.32 -1.25 9.91
C GLU A 70 -23.83 -2.41 10.75
N GLU A 71 -23.56 -3.67 10.34
CA GLU A 71 -24.18 -4.85 10.93
C GLU A 71 -23.19 -5.69 11.77
N VAL A 72 -21.91 -5.74 11.40
CA VAL A 72 -20.93 -6.57 12.14
C VAL A 72 -20.57 -5.92 13.47
N PRO A 73 -20.69 -6.61 14.62
CA PRO A 73 -20.29 -6.08 15.91
C PRO A 73 -18.82 -5.60 15.90
N PHE A 74 -18.59 -4.35 16.27
CA PHE A 74 -17.30 -3.67 16.20
C PHE A 74 -16.72 -3.50 14.78
N GLY A 75 -17.45 -3.83 13.71
CA GLY A 75 -16.96 -3.78 12.34
C GLY A 75 -16.54 -2.39 11.91
N ALA A 76 -17.34 -1.35 12.17
CA ALA A 76 -16.97 0.05 11.92
C ALA A 76 -15.68 0.46 12.65
N PHE A 77 -15.52 0.04 13.90
CA PHE A 77 -14.32 0.32 14.69
C PHE A 77 -13.08 -0.36 14.11
N VAL A 78 -13.16 -1.64 13.75
CA VAL A 78 -12.04 -2.38 13.17
C VAL A 78 -11.70 -1.83 11.78
N ARG A 79 -12.70 -1.48 10.96
CA ARG A 79 -12.50 -0.79 9.67
C ARG A 79 -11.83 0.56 9.90
N GLY A 80 -12.25 1.32 10.92
CA GLY A 80 -11.63 2.59 11.32
C GLY A 80 -10.16 2.43 11.72
N LEU A 81 -9.84 1.44 12.57
CA LEU A 81 -8.46 1.14 12.94
C LEU A 81 -7.61 0.76 11.72
N HIS A 82 -8.16 0.00 10.78
CA HIS A 82 -7.45 -0.39 9.55
C HIS A 82 -7.17 0.82 8.66
N HIS A 83 -8.17 1.63 8.36
CA HIS A 83 -8.06 2.81 7.50
C HIS A 83 -7.14 3.89 8.09
N TRP A 84 -7.42 4.32 9.32
CA TRP A 84 -6.61 5.36 9.99
C TRP A 84 -5.23 4.85 10.38
N GLY A 85 -5.12 3.56 10.69
CA GLY A 85 -3.85 2.89 10.93
C GLY A 85 -2.97 2.84 9.69
N ALA A 86 -3.54 2.69 8.49
CA ALA A 86 -2.80 2.78 7.22
C ALA A 86 -2.21 4.19 7.03
N SER A 87 -3.00 5.24 7.27
CA SER A 87 -2.52 6.62 7.26
C SER A 87 -1.41 6.87 8.28
N ALA A 88 -1.57 6.37 9.51
CA ALA A 88 -0.54 6.45 10.55
C ALA A 88 0.73 5.68 10.16
N MET A 89 0.61 4.53 9.50
CA MET A 89 1.75 3.74 9.00
C MET A 89 2.60 4.57 8.03
N VAL A 90 1.98 5.22 7.05
CA VAL A 90 2.70 6.07 6.08
C VAL A 90 3.42 7.21 6.80
N ILE A 91 2.76 7.89 7.74
CA ILE A 91 3.37 8.99 8.52
C ILE A 91 4.56 8.48 9.33
N ILE A 92 4.40 7.39 10.08
CA ILE A 92 5.45 6.86 10.96
C ILE A 92 6.65 6.34 10.17
N VAL A 93 6.41 5.64 9.03
CA VAL A 93 7.48 5.16 8.15
C VAL A 93 8.24 6.34 7.53
N PHE A 94 7.53 7.38 7.10
CA PHE A 94 8.16 8.59 6.57
C PHE A 94 9.01 9.31 7.63
N LEU A 95 8.51 9.48 8.85
CA LEU A 95 9.26 10.05 9.98
C LEU A 95 10.47 9.17 10.35
N HIS A 96 10.31 7.85 10.32
CA HIS A 96 11.41 6.90 10.53
C HIS A 96 12.50 7.06 9.47
N LEU A 97 12.12 7.12 8.19
CA LEU A 97 13.03 7.37 7.07
C LEU A 97 13.78 8.70 7.26
N LEU A 98 13.03 9.78 7.53
CA LEU A 98 13.58 11.11 7.76
C LEU A 98 14.59 11.10 8.91
N ARG A 99 14.26 10.49 10.04
CA ARG A 99 15.18 10.32 11.17
C ARG A 99 16.45 9.57 10.76
N VAL A 100 16.34 8.48 10.00
CA VAL A 100 17.50 7.71 9.52
C VAL A 100 18.41 8.57 8.64
N VAL A 101 17.83 9.42 7.78
CA VAL A 101 18.59 10.36 6.93
C VAL A 101 19.26 11.44 7.77
N LEU A 102 18.51 12.08 8.67
CA LEU A 102 19.03 13.17 9.50
C LEU A 102 20.22 12.71 10.39
N TYR A 103 20.13 11.50 10.92
CA TYR A 103 21.17 10.90 11.77
C TYR A 103 22.30 10.23 10.96
N GLY A 104 22.20 10.16 9.62
CA GLY A 104 23.16 9.45 8.80
C GLY A 104 23.25 7.96 9.13
N SER A 105 22.17 7.38 9.61
CA SER A 105 22.14 5.99 10.10
C SER A 105 22.22 4.94 8.97
N TYR A 106 22.10 5.37 7.71
CA TYR A 106 22.22 4.55 6.50
C TYR A 106 23.68 4.32 6.06
N LYS A 107 24.65 5.05 6.65
CA LYS A 107 26.06 4.95 6.26
C LYS A 107 26.69 3.64 6.73
N ALA A 108 27.84 3.31 6.15
CA ALA A 108 28.60 2.09 6.45
C ALA A 108 28.68 1.80 7.96
N PRO A 109 28.47 0.55 8.38
CA PRO A 109 28.21 -0.66 7.58
C PRO A 109 26.71 -1.00 7.45
N ARG A 110 25.78 -0.01 7.39
CA ARG A 110 24.32 -0.20 7.47
C ARG A 110 23.61 0.00 6.12
N GLU A 111 24.32 -0.10 5.01
CA GLU A 111 23.80 0.08 3.65
C GLU A 111 22.67 -0.93 3.35
N LEU A 112 22.85 -2.19 3.73
CA LEU A 112 21.81 -3.21 3.54
C LEU A 112 20.59 -2.94 4.41
N THR A 113 20.78 -2.50 5.65
CA THR A 113 19.66 -2.09 6.52
C THR A 113 18.81 -1.01 5.85
N TRP A 114 19.48 -0.03 5.23
CA TRP A 114 18.83 1.03 4.48
C TRP A 114 18.06 0.50 3.27
N ILE A 115 18.70 -0.31 2.42
CA ILE A 115 18.08 -0.86 1.22
C ILE A 115 16.80 -1.63 1.57
N PHE A 116 16.87 -2.53 2.56
CA PHE A 116 15.67 -3.26 3.01
C PHE A 116 14.61 -2.34 3.61
N GLY A 117 15.01 -1.24 4.27
CA GLY A 117 14.08 -0.20 4.74
C GLY A 117 13.37 0.53 3.59
N VAL A 118 14.07 0.85 2.51
CA VAL A 118 13.46 1.47 1.32
C VAL A 118 12.56 0.49 0.57
N LEU A 119 12.92 -0.79 0.49
CA LEU A 119 12.03 -1.83 -0.05
C LEU A 119 10.74 -1.97 0.78
N LEU A 120 10.83 -1.88 2.11
CA LEU A 120 9.67 -1.85 2.99
C LEU A 120 8.79 -0.62 2.76
N LEU A 121 9.36 0.55 2.50
CA LEU A 121 8.59 1.73 2.11
C LEU A 121 7.79 1.48 0.83
N LEU A 122 8.40 0.88 -0.19
CA LEU A 122 7.68 0.51 -1.42
C LEU A 122 6.53 -0.46 -1.16
N VAL A 123 6.74 -1.45 -0.28
CA VAL A 123 5.68 -2.39 0.12
C VAL A 123 4.56 -1.68 0.86
N VAL A 124 4.85 -0.72 1.75
CA VAL A 124 3.82 0.08 2.44
C VAL A 124 3.00 0.91 1.45
N LEU A 125 3.64 1.54 0.46
CA LEU A 125 2.93 2.24 -0.61
C LEU A 125 2.11 1.28 -1.48
N GLY A 126 2.64 0.09 -1.76
CA GLY A 126 1.92 -0.98 -2.44
C GLY A 126 0.66 -1.44 -1.69
N PHE A 127 0.73 -1.58 -0.35
CA PHE A 127 -0.44 -1.82 0.49
C PHE A 127 -1.46 -0.68 0.36
N GLY A 128 -1.00 0.58 0.44
CA GLY A 128 -1.88 1.73 0.28
C GLY A 128 -2.61 1.73 -1.06
N PHE A 129 -1.92 1.40 -2.15
CA PHE A 129 -2.51 1.34 -3.48
C PHE A 129 -3.46 0.15 -3.67
N THR A 130 -3.02 -1.05 -3.28
CA THR A 130 -3.84 -2.25 -3.49
C THR A 130 -5.06 -2.33 -2.58
N GLY A 131 -4.95 -1.84 -1.33
CA GLY A 131 -6.05 -1.81 -0.38
C GLY A 131 -7.11 -0.76 -0.71
N TYR A 132 -6.71 0.27 -1.46
CA TYR A 132 -7.59 1.38 -1.79
C TYR A 132 -8.73 0.99 -2.74
N LEU A 133 -8.52 0.05 -3.66
CA LEU A 133 -9.56 -0.43 -4.58
C LEU A 133 -10.64 -1.28 -3.87
N LEU A 134 -10.30 -1.91 -2.73
CA LEU A 134 -11.14 -2.93 -2.13
C LEU A 134 -12.56 -2.46 -1.72
N PRO A 135 -12.81 -1.21 -1.29
CA PRO A 135 -14.17 -0.74 -1.06
C PRO A 135 -15.08 -0.75 -2.29
N TRP A 136 -14.51 -0.72 -3.47
CA TRP A 136 -15.21 -0.70 -4.77
C TRP A 136 -16.24 0.44 -4.85
N ASP A 137 -15.86 1.60 -4.31
CA ASP A 137 -16.59 2.86 -4.46
C ASP A 137 -16.05 3.70 -5.63
N GLU A 138 -16.74 4.77 -5.99
CA GLU A 138 -16.36 5.67 -7.08
C GLU A 138 -14.92 6.14 -6.96
N LYS A 139 -14.54 6.61 -5.78
CA LYS A 139 -13.20 7.12 -5.50
C LYS A 139 -12.13 6.06 -5.69
N ALA A 140 -12.36 4.85 -5.20
CA ALA A 140 -11.43 3.72 -5.29
C ALA A 140 -11.24 3.24 -6.73
N TYR A 141 -12.33 3.14 -7.47
CA TYR A 141 -12.34 2.72 -8.87
C TYR A 141 -11.53 3.69 -9.74
N TRP A 142 -11.91 4.95 -9.75
CA TRP A 142 -11.31 5.95 -10.64
C TRP A 142 -9.85 6.27 -10.27
N ALA A 143 -9.50 6.26 -8.98
CA ALA A 143 -8.10 6.38 -8.58
C ALA A 143 -7.25 5.17 -9.03
N THR A 144 -7.86 3.97 -9.10
CA THR A 144 -7.17 2.79 -9.62
C THR A 144 -6.99 2.87 -11.14
N VAL A 145 -7.98 3.35 -11.88
CA VAL A 145 -7.86 3.63 -13.32
C VAL A 145 -6.64 4.52 -13.58
N VAL A 146 -6.57 5.67 -12.90
CA VAL A 146 -5.42 6.60 -13.02
C VAL A 146 -4.10 5.93 -12.62
N GLY A 147 -4.08 5.17 -11.52
CA GLY A 147 -2.87 4.49 -11.07
C GLY A 147 -2.34 3.44 -12.04
N VAL A 148 -3.23 2.68 -12.68
CA VAL A 148 -2.86 1.69 -13.70
C VAL A 148 -2.42 2.39 -15.00
N GLU A 149 -3.03 3.51 -15.34
CA GLU A 149 -2.65 4.32 -16.49
C GLU A 149 -1.24 4.91 -16.31
N ILE A 150 -0.93 5.45 -15.13
CA ILE A 150 0.43 5.86 -14.76
C ILE A 150 1.42 4.71 -14.94
N ALA A 151 1.08 3.51 -14.47
CA ALA A 151 1.95 2.34 -14.63
C ALA A 151 2.18 1.97 -16.11
N SER A 152 1.20 2.20 -16.98
CA SER A 152 1.29 1.93 -18.42
C SER A 152 2.31 2.82 -19.14
N THR A 153 2.60 4.02 -18.61
CA THR A 153 3.57 4.96 -19.21
C THR A 153 5.02 4.51 -19.07
N ALA A 154 5.30 3.46 -18.26
CA ALA A 154 6.66 2.98 -18.06
C ALA A 154 7.25 2.41 -19.36
N PRO A 155 8.44 2.86 -19.81
CA PRO A 155 9.03 2.37 -21.06
C PRO A 155 9.24 0.86 -21.04
N VAL A 156 8.95 0.20 -22.15
CA VAL A 156 9.15 -1.25 -22.41
C VAL A 156 8.25 -2.16 -21.57
N LEU A 157 8.06 -1.89 -20.27
CA LEU A 157 7.32 -2.76 -19.35
C LEU A 157 5.92 -2.25 -19.01
N GLY A 158 5.58 -1.00 -19.37
CA GLY A 158 4.35 -0.36 -18.93
C GLY A 158 3.09 -1.11 -19.33
N ASP A 159 2.96 -1.45 -20.60
CA ASP A 159 1.84 -2.24 -21.10
C ASP A 159 1.72 -3.61 -20.43
N PHE A 160 2.85 -4.27 -20.18
CA PHE A 160 2.86 -5.55 -19.47
C PHE A 160 2.38 -5.38 -18.02
N VAL A 161 2.92 -4.38 -17.29
CA VAL A 161 2.53 -4.11 -15.90
C VAL A 161 1.05 -3.74 -15.83
N ALA A 162 0.56 -2.86 -16.72
CA ALA A 162 -0.84 -2.48 -16.77
C ALA A 162 -1.77 -3.68 -17.02
N LYS A 163 -1.41 -4.57 -17.97
CA LYS A 163 -2.16 -5.82 -18.24
C LYS A 163 -2.15 -6.76 -17.05
N VAL A 164 -1.03 -6.88 -16.34
CA VAL A 164 -0.94 -7.69 -15.11
C VAL A 164 -1.81 -7.12 -14.00
N LEU A 165 -1.78 -5.81 -13.80
CA LEU A 165 -2.60 -5.15 -12.77
C LEU A 165 -4.09 -5.21 -13.12
N ARG A 166 -4.46 -4.82 -14.35
CA ARG A 166 -5.83 -4.73 -14.81
C ARG A 166 -6.50 -6.11 -14.93
N GLY A 167 -5.76 -7.07 -15.48
CA GLY A 167 -6.22 -8.44 -15.66
C GLY A 167 -7.14 -8.65 -16.85
N GLY A 168 -7.54 -7.58 -17.54
CA GLY A 168 -8.42 -7.55 -18.69
C GLY A 168 -8.25 -6.27 -19.50
N ALA A 169 -9.22 -5.95 -20.35
CA ALA A 169 -9.25 -4.71 -21.11
C ALA A 169 -9.48 -3.51 -20.18
N GLU A 170 -10.35 -3.68 -19.18
CA GLU A 170 -10.78 -2.64 -18.25
C GLU A 170 -10.61 -3.07 -16.80
N ILE A 171 -10.77 -2.13 -15.85
CA ILE A 171 -10.82 -2.40 -14.41
C ILE A 171 -12.14 -3.12 -14.10
N GLY A 172 -12.06 -4.31 -13.52
CA GLY A 172 -13.24 -5.14 -13.27
C GLY A 172 -12.99 -6.23 -12.22
N ALA A 173 -13.78 -7.31 -12.27
CA ALA A 173 -13.75 -8.41 -11.32
C ALA A 173 -12.35 -9.04 -11.17
N VAL A 174 -11.65 -9.24 -12.28
CA VAL A 174 -10.28 -9.80 -12.27
C VAL A 174 -9.29 -8.85 -11.60
N THR A 175 -9.43 -7.54 -11.84
CA THR A 175 -8.60 -6.51 -11.17
C THR A 175 -8.82 -6.56 -9.67
N LEU A 176 -10.07 -6.53 -9.23
CA LEU A 176 -10.44 -6.56 -7.81
C LEU A 176 -9.90 -7.81 -7.11
N SER A 177 -10.10 -8.98 -7.71
CA SER A 177 -9.58 -10.25 -7.19
C SER A 177 -8.06 -10.26 -7.07
N ARG A 178 -7.33 -9.73 -8.05
CA ARG A 178 -5.87 -9.61 -8.03
C ARG A 178 -5.40 -8.65 -6.94
N PHE A 179 -6.02 -7.48 -6.83
CA PHE A 179 -5.70 -6.51 -5.80
C PHE A 179 -5.96 -7.06 -4.40
N TYR A 180 -7.07 -7.79 -4.23
CA TYR A 180 -7.34 -8.50 -2.98
C TYR A 180 -6.26 -9.53 -2.65
N ALA A 181 -5.88 -10.39 -3.59
CA ALA A 181 -4.83 -11.37 -3.39
C ALA A 181 -3.45 -10.73 -3.10
N LEU A 182 -3.11 -9.65 -3.82
CA LEU A 182 -1.88 -8.88 -3.55
C LEU A 182 -1.91 -8.30 -2.14
N HIS A 183 -3.01 -7.64 -1.75
CA HIS A 183 -3.14 -6.95 -0.49
C HIS A 183 -3.18 -7.89 0.73
N THR A 184 -3.89 -9.01 0.62
CA THR A 184 -4.14 -9.90 1.76
C THR A 184 -3.15 -11.07 1.88
N ILE A 185 -2.49 -11.45 0.78
CA ILE A 185 -1.59 -12.61 0.75
C ILE A 185 -0.16 -12.18 0.42
N TRP A 186 0.09 -11.69 -0.81
CA TRP A 186 1.45 -11.52 -1.30
C TRP A 186 2.22 -10.41 -0.60
N LEU A 187 1.62 -9.24 -0.44
CA LEU A 187 2.27 -8.11 0.24
C LEU A 187 2.52 -8.37 1.73
N PRO A 188 1.60 -8.99 2.52
CA PRO A 188 1.91 -9.37 3.89
C PRO A 188 3.09 -10.32 4.02
N TRP A 189 3.15 -11.39 3.22
CA TRP A 189 4.29 -12.30 3.24
C TRP A 189 5.60 -11.61 2.90
N LEU A 190 5.58 -10.75 1.86
CA LEU A 190 6.75 -9.96 1.48
C LEU A 190 7.16 -8.99 2.59
N ALA A 191 6.20 -8.29 3.21
CA ALA A 191 6.45 -7.37 4.31
C ALA A 191 7.09 -8.06 5.51
N PHE A 192 6.52 -9.18 5.98
CA PHE A 192 7.08 -9.92 7.12
C PHE A 192 8.47 -10.48 6.81
N GLY A 193 8.70 -10.98 5.60
CA GLY A 193 10.01 -11.43 5.14
C GLY A 193 11.04 -10.30 5.16
N LEU A 194 10.73 -9.17 4.55
CA LEU A 194 11.62 -8.00 4.50
C LEU A 194 11.86 -7.40 5.89
N VAL A 195 10.84 -7.33 6.76
CA VAL A 195 10.98 -6.89 8.15
C VAL A 195 11.91 -7.82 8.91
N GLY A 196 11.78 -9.13 8.74
CA GLY A 196 12.69 -10.12 9.35
C GLY A 196 14.15 -9.84 8.99
N VAL A 197 14.45 -9.63 7.71
CA VAL A 197 15.79 -9.29 7.22
C VAL A 197 16.25 -7.92 7.70
N HIS A 198 15.37 -6.91 7.66
CA HIS A 198 15.67 -5.56 8.14
C HIS A 198 16.04 -5.56 9.63
N LEU A 199 15.26 -6.23 10.46
CA LEU A 199 15.52 -6.36 11.90
C LEU A 199 16.77 -7.17 12.18
N PHE A 200 17.06 -8.22 11.39
CA PHE A 200 18.30 -8.96 11.50
C PHE A 200 19.50 -8.01 11.35
N PHE A 201 19.55 -7.17 10.32
CA PHE A 201 20.65 -6.21 10.13
C PHE A 201 20.67 -5.13 11.20
N VAL A 202 19.51 -4.62 11.65
CA VAL A 202 19.43 -3.68 12.77
C VAL A 202 20.07 -4.26 14.03
N ARG A 203 19.82 -5.54 14.31
CA ARG A 203 20.38 -6.22 15.48
C ARG A 203 21.85 -6.55 15.30
N TYR A 204 22.25 -6.98 14.10
CA TYR A 204 23.63 -7.34 13.79
C TYR A 204 24.58 -6.14 13.91
N TYR A 205 24.24 -5.00 13.30
CA TYR A 205 25.06 -3.79 13.34
C TYR A 205 24.82 -2.92 14.56
N GLY A 206 23.76 -3.16 15.32
CA GLY A 206 23.35 -2.36 16.48
C GLY A 206 22.82 -0.97 16.12
N SER A 207 22.45 -0.20 17.14
CA SER A 207 21.97 1.17 16.97
C SER A 207 23.10 2.10 16.52
N SER A 208 22.78 3.02 15.60
CA SER A 208 23.75 4.00 15.15
C SER A 208 24.04 5.01 16.26
N GLY A 209 25.33 5.33 16.52
CA GLY A 209 25.73 6.37 17.45
C GLY A 209 25.26 7.78 17.03
N ILE A 210 25.46 8.80 17.85
CA ILE A 210 25.23 10.20 17.47
C ILE A 210 26.25 10.60 16.39
N PRO A 211 25.86 11.33 15.32
CA PRO A 211 26.80 11.95 14.43
C PRO A 211 27.71 12.93 15.18
N GLN A 212 29.00 12.86 14.96
CA GLN A 212 29.99 13.66 15.70
C GLN A 212 30.52 14.82 14.87
N ASN A 213 31.00 15.86 15.55
CA ASN A 213 31.47 17.08 14.93
C ASN A 213 32.84 16.96 14.26
N THR A 214 33.70 16.05 14.73
CA THR A 214 35.03 15.78 14.18
C THR A 214 35.38 14.29 14.24
N PRO A 215 36.26 13.80 13.34
CA PRO A 215 36.78 12.42 13.42
C PRO A 215 37.54 12.15 14.73
N GLU A 216 38.13 13.18 15.31
CA GLU A 216 38.88 13.11 16.58
C GLU A 216 37.94 12.88 17.80
N GLU A 217 36.66 13.27 17.65
CA GLU A 217 35.62 12.98 18.65
C GLU A 217 35.01 11.58 18.51
N MET A 218 35.46 10.79 17.51
CA MET A 218 35.09 9.37 17.48
C MET A 218 35.71 8.67 18.68
N PRO A 219 34.91 8.15 19.61
CA PRO A 219 35.47 7.63 20.82
C PRO A 219 36.35 6.43 20.52
N SER A 220 37.64 6.55 20.80
CA SER A 220 38.46 5.44 21.25
C SER A 220 38.00 4.88 22.58
N GLN A 221 36.99 5.56 23.21
CA GLN A 221 36.35 5.13 24.42
C GLN A 221 35.12 4.25 24.14
N PRO A 222 34.90 3.22 24.95
CA PRO A 222 33.66 2.43 24.88
C PRO A 222 32.47 3.38 24.87
N ILE A 223 31.51 3.15 23.94
CA ILE A 223 30.24 3.87 23.96
C ILE A 223 29.70 3.79 25.37
N GLU A 224 29.54 4.94 26.05
CA GLU A 224 29.00 4.93 27.41
C GLU A 224 27.70 4.11 27.42
N GLU A 225 27.73 3.03 28.20
CA GLU A 225 26.60 2.12 28.31
C GLU A 225 25.41 2.90 28.90
N GLY A 226 24.36 2.99 28.16
CA GLY A 226 23.09 3.55 28.59
C GLY A 226 22.19 2.48 29.22
N LYS A 227 20.91 2.67 29.11
CA LYS A 227 19.90 1.73 29.61
C LYS A 227 19.91 0.42 28.81
N PRO A 228 19.66 -0.75 29.44
CA PRO A 228 19.52 -2.01 28.72
C PRO A 228 18.29 -1.96 27.79
N PHE A 229 18.37 -2.69 26.66
CA PHE A 229 17.22 -2.79 25.76
C PHE A 229 16.00 -3.35 26.50
N TYR A 230 16.14 -4.50 27.16
CA TYR A 230 15.12 -5.04 28.05
C TYR A 230 15.56 -4.85 29.52
N PRO A 231 14.69 -4.30 30.41
CA PRO A 231 13.29 -3.94 30.16
C PRO A 231 13.05 -2.48 29.71
N HIS A 232 14.03 -1.58 29.79
CA HIS A 232 13.81 -0.13 29.74
C HIS A 232 13.31 0.36 28.37
N GLN A 233 14.04 0.04 27.27
CA GLN A 233 13.64 0.48 25.94
C GLN A 233 12.34 -0.19 25.50
N VAL A 234 12.19 -1.49 25.79
CA VAL A 234 10.95 -2.22 25.50
C VAL A 234 9.76 -1.58 26.22
N PHE A 235 9.92 -1.15 27.46
CA PHE A 235 8.87 -0.45 28.20
C PHE A 235 8.48 0.87 27.51
N GLU A 236 9.48 1.70 27.14
CA GLU A 236 9.23 2.96 26.43
C GLU A 236 8.54 2.73 25.09
N ASP A 237 8.98 1.71 24.32
CA ASP A 237 8.37 1.33 23.06
C ASP A 237 6.90 0.90 23.25
N VAL A 238 6.61 0.06 24.24
CA VAL A 238 5.25 -0.39 24.57
C VAL A 238 4.36 0.76 25.00
N VAL A 239 4.87 1.70 25.81
CA VAL A 239 4.12 2.92 26.16
C VAL A 239 3.82 3.76 24.92
N GLY A 240 4.78 3.93 24.01
CA GLY A 240 4.56 4.61 22.73
C GLY A 240 3.52 3.92 21.87
N MET A 241 3.57 2.59 21.77
CA MET A 241 2.58 1.78 21.05
C MET A 241 1.18 1.93 21.65
N LEU A 242 1.07 1.91 23.00
CA LEU A 242 -0.21 2.08 23.69
C LEU A 242 -0.79 3.48 23.45
N ILE A 243 0.03 4.52 23.53
CA ILE A 243 -0.42 5.90 23.22
C ILE A 243 -0.91 5.99 21.79
N LEU A 244 -0.15 5.45 20.83
CA LEU A 244 -0.55 5.43 19.42
C LEU A 244 -1.86 4.65 19.22
N PHE A 245 -2.00 3.49 19.87
CA PHE A 245 -3.22 2.70 19.81
C PHE A 245 -4.43 3.47 20.35
N VAL A 246 -4.29 4.13 21.52
CA VAL A 246 -5.38 4.94 22.10
C VAL A 246 -5.77 6.08 21.18
N VAL A 247 -4.79 6.77 20.57
CA VAL A 247 -5.07 7.84 19.58
C VAL A 247 -5.83 7.27 18.39
N LEU A 248 -5.37 6.16 17.81
CA LEU A 248 -6.05 5.52 16.69
C LEU A 248 -7.44 5.01 17.04
N ALA A 249 -7.61 4.44 18.25
CA ALA A 249 -8.90 3.99 18.73
C ALA A 249 -9.89 5.16 18.89
N CYS A 250 -9.43 6.30 19.43
CA CYS A 250 -10.25 7.50 19.48
C CYS A 250 -10.63 7.99 18.08
N VAL A 251 -9.66 8.05 17.14
CA VAL A 251 -9.95 8.45 15.77
C VAL A 251 -10.94 7.48 15.13
N ALA A 252 -10.75 6.18 15.27
CA ALA A 252 -11.65 5.16 14.72
C ALA A 252 -13.08 5.20 15.31
N LEU A 253 -13.24 5.67 16.55
CA LEU A 253 -14.54 5.81 17.20
C LEU A 253 -15.28 7.09 16.81
N PHE A 254 -14.55 8.20 16.62
CA PHE A 254 -15.15 9.52 16.45
C PHE A 254 -15.06 10.07 15.02
N VAL A 255 -14.21 9.52 14.17
CA VAL A 255 -14.04 9.94 12.79
C VAL A 255 -14.43 8.79 11.87
N PRO A 256 -15.63 8.83 11.30
CA PRO A 256 -16.10 7.77 10.41
C PRO A 256 -15.19 7.65 9.19
N VAL A 257 -15.00 6.41 8.71
CA VAL A 257 -14.30 6.16 7.45
C VAL A 257 -15.28 6.41 6.31
N PRO A 258 -14.95 7.32 5.37
CA PRO A 258 -15.83 7.58 4.24
C PRO A 258 -16.00 6.31 3.38
N LEU A 259 -17.16 6.18 2.77
CA LEU A 259 -17.50 5.24 1.72
C LEU A 259 -18.40 6.02 0.77
N GLU A 260 -17.97 6.15 -0.48
CA GLU A 260 -18.75 6.82 -1.52
C GLU A 260 -19.75 5.82 -2.14
N ASP A 261 -20.53 6.27 -3.12
CA ASP A 261 -21.43 5.38 -3.86
C ASP A 261 -20.66 4.27 -4.57
N VAL A 262 -21.36 3.17 -4.89
CA VAL A 262 -20.77 2.05 -5.62
C VAL A 262 -20.16 2.51 -6.94
N ALA A 263 -19.01 1.99 -7.30
CA ALA A 263 -18.28 2.36 -8.51
C ALA A 263 -19.16 2.26 -9.77
N ASP A 264 -19.25 3.36 -10.51
CA ASP A 264 -19.89 3.41 -11.83
C ASP A 264 -18.83 3.69 -12.92
N PRO A 265 -18.44 2.69 -13.71
CA PRO A 265 -17.49 2.85 -14.81
C PRO A 265 -17.95 3.86 -15.88
N THR A 266 -19.25 4.17 -15.93
CA THR A 266 -19.81 5.08 -16.93
C THR A 266 -19.79 6.56 -16.50
N ASN A 267 -19.48 6.82 -15.22
CA ASN A 267 -19.40 8.18 -14.65
C ASN A 267 -18.09 8.89 -15.05
N ALA A 268 -18.00 9.31 -16.31
CA ALA A 268 -16.83 10.01 -16.84
C ALA A 268 -16.59 11.39 -16.22
N ASP A 269 -17.57 11.97 -15.53
CA ASP A 269 -17.48 13.29 -14.88
C ASP A 269 -16.89 13.24 -13.46
N TYR A 270 -16.55 12.04 -12.96
CA TYR A 270 -15.93 11.88 -11.66
C TYR A 270 -14.52 12.49 -11.65
N ASP A 271 -14.20 13.31 -10.62
CA ASP A 271 -12.85 13.89 -10.43
C ASP A 271 -12.01 12.99 -9.51
N PRO A 272 -11.20 12.06 -10.08
CA PRO A 272 -10.48 11.07 -9.31
C PRO A 272 -9.37 11.72 -8.48
N ARG A 273 -9.45 11.61 -7.16
CA ARG A 273 -8.39 12.04 -6.24
C ARG A 273 -7.89 10.86 -5.42
N PRO A 274 -6.61 10.52 -5.54
CA PRO A 274 -6.03 9.45 -4.74
C PRO A 274 -5.97 9.85 -3.25
N GLU A 275 -5.62 8.90 -2.40
CA GLU A 275 -5.34 9.15 -0.99
C GLU A 275 -4.25 10.22 -0.79
N TRP A 276 -4.32 10.93 0.33
CA TRP A 276 -3.49 12.10 0.63
C TRP A 276 -1.98 11.86 0.43
N TYR A 277 -1.49 10.64 0.69
CA TYR A 277 -0.07 10.30 0.53
C TYR A 277 0.35 10.05 -0.91
N PHE A 278 -0.57 10.05 -1.87
CA PHE A 278 -0.32 10.05 -3.31
C PHE A 278 -0.62 11.40 -3.98
N LEU A 279 -1.24 12.35 -3.27
CA LEU A 279 -1.60 13.65 -3.85
C LEU A 279 -0.42 14.44 -4.41
N PHE A 280 0.78 14.29 -3.84
CA PHE A 280 1.97 14.93 -4.37
C PHE A 280 2.33 14.43 -5.78
N LEU A 281 2.17 13.13 -6.05
CA LEU A 281 2.34 12.56 -7.38
C LEU A 281 1.23 13.04 -8.32
N PHE A 282 -0.01 12.99 -7.87
CA PHE A 282 -1.16 13.47 -8.62
C PHE A 282 -0.99 14.94 -9.03
N GLN A 283 -0.54 15.80 -8.13
CA GLN A 283 -0.26 17.20 -8.46
C GLN A 283 0.94 17.34 -9.41
N LEU A 284 1.96 16.51 -9.25
CA LEU A 284 3.12 16.50 -10.13
C LEU A 284 2.71 16.22 -11.60
N LEU A 285 1.79 15.27 -11.81
CA LEU A 285 1.30 14.90 -13.15
C LEU A 285 0.67 16.09 -13.87
N LYS A 286 -0.04 16.97 -13.16
CA LYS A 286 -0.70 18.14 -13.76
C LYS A 286 0.27 19.12 -14.42
N TYR A 287 1.56 19.09 -14.05
CA TYR A 287 2.59 19.92 -14.65
C TYR A 287 3.24 19.31 -15.90
N PHE A 288 3.00 18.03 -16.17
CA PHE A 288 3.59 17.31 -17.30
C PHE A 288 2.48 16.70 -18.13
N GLN A 289 2.13 17.37 -19.23
CA GLN A 289 1.04 16.96 -20.14
C GLN A 289 1.58 16.58 -21.52
N GLY A 290 0.83 15.75 -22.25
CA GLY A 290 1.16 15.31 -23.58
C GLY A 290 2.52 14.58 -23.65
N PRO A 291 3.44 14.91 -24.58
CA PRO A 291 4.70 14.19 -24.74
C PRO A 291 5.62 14.23 -23.51
N LEU A 292 5.38 15.15 -22.56
CA LEU A 292 6.17 15.29 -21.32
C LEU A 292 5.58 14.46 -20.16
N GLU A 293 4.44 13.84 -20.33
CA GLU A 293 3.76 13.06 -19.29
C GLU A 293 4.68 11.99 -18.68
N ILE A 294 5.46 11.30 -19.48
CA ILE A 294 6.43 10.28 -19.03
C ILE A 294 7.44 10.84 -18.00
N ILE A 295 7.72 12.13 -18.01
CA ILE A 295 8.62 12.75 -17.04
C ILE A 295 7.99 12.74 -15.65
N GLY A 296 6.72 13.13 -15.54
CA GLY A 296 6.00 13.18 -14.28
C GLY A 296 5.60 11.80 -13.77
N THR A 297 5.15 10.91 -14.67
CA THR A 297 4.63 9.58 -14.33
C THR A 297 5.73 8.57 -14.00
N PHE A 298 6.83 8.59 -14.75
CA PHE A 298 7.86 7.55 -14.67
C PHE A 298 9.25 8.10 -14.27
N VAL A 299 9.77 9.13 -14.97
CA VAL A 299 11.17 9.53 -14.80
C VAL A 299 11.43 10.10 -13.41
N ILE A 300 10.64 11.08 -12.95
CA ILE A 300 10.86 11.73 -11.65
C ILE A 300 10.68 10.73 -10.49
N PRO A 301 9.58 9.94 -10.40
CA PRO A 301 9.41 8.97 -9.33
C PRO A 301 10.50 7.89 -9.33
N THR A 302 10.85 7.36 -10.52
CA THR A 302 11.86 6.29 -10.64
C THR A 302 13.26 6.81 -10.27
N VAL A 303 13.67 7.97 -10.80
CA VAL A 303 14.95 8.57 -10.46
C VAL A 303 15.01 8.91 -8.97
N GLY A 304 13.94 9.47 -8.41
CA GLY A 304 13.84 9.74 -6.98
C GLY A 304 14.03 8.48 -6.13
N MET A 305 13.37 7.39 -6.51
CA MET A 305 13.49 6.10 -5.80
C MET A 305 14.86 5.46 -5.94
N VAL A 306 15.47 5.51 -7.14
CA VAL A 306 16.84 5.01 -7.39
C VAL A 306 17.85 5.82 -6.59
N LEU A 307 17.73 7.15 -6.55
CA LEU A 307 18.61 8.00 -5.74
C LEU A 307 18.43 7.71 -4.24
N LEU A 308 17.21 7.45 -3.78
CA LEU A 308 16.95 7.06 -2.40
C LEU A 308 17.60 5.72 -2.07
N LEU A 309 17.46 4.71 -2.92
CA LEU A 309 18.13 3.40 -2.74
C LEU A 309 19.65 3.52 -2.70
N LEU A 310 20.22 4.34 -3.59
CA LEU A 310 21.64 4.52 -3.74
C LEU A 310 22.25 5.53 -2.75
N LEU A 311 21.45 6.17 -1.91
CA LEU A 311 21.89 7.20 -0.96
C LEU A 311 23.13 6.80 -0.14
N PRO A 312 23.28 5.58 0.41
CA PRO A 312 24.46 5.17 1.15
C PRO A 312 25.75 5.21 0.34
N PHE A 313 25.64 4.98 -0.96
CA PHE A 313 26.78 4.92 -1.89
C PHE A 313 27.12 6.29 -2.50
N LEU A 314 26.13 7.18 -2.57
CA LEU A 314 26.27 8.55 -3.08
C LEU A 314 26.80 9.51 -2.02
N ASP A 315 26.28 9.42 -0.79
CA ASP A 315 26.74 10.24 0.34
C ASP A 315 27.98 9.61 1.00
N ARG A 316 29.14 9.84 0.38
CA ARG A 316 30.43 9.30 0.82
C ARG A 316 31.09 10.08 1.96
N ASN A 317 30.51 11.22 2.36
CA ASN A 317 31.04 12.01 3.47
C ASN A 317 31.09 11.18 4.75
N GLU A 318 32.02 11.50 5.63
CA GLU A 318 32.07 10.92 6.95
C GLU A 318 30.75 11.18 7.70
N ARG A 319 30.46 10.32 8.67
CA ARG A 319 29.27 10.46 9.48
C ARG A 319 29.39 11.65 10.42
N ALA A 320 28.96 12.80 9.93
CA ALA A 320 28.98 14.06 10.65
C ALA A 320 27.55 14.50 11.05
N VAL A 321 27.45 15.45 11.97
CA VAL A 321 26.21 16.15 12.26
C VAL A 321 25.60 16.78 11.02
N LEU A 322 24.29 16.92 10.98
CA LEU A 322 23.54 17.30 9.79
C LEU A 322 24.03 18.61 9.13
N TRP A 323 24.35 19.64 9.94
CA TRP A 323 24.85 20.93 9.40
C TRP A 323 26.23 20.85 8.72
N LYS A 324 27.01 19.79 8.98
CA LYS A 324 28.25 19.49 8.25
C LYS A 324 28.01 18.68 6.98
N ARG A 325 26.77 18.36 6.68
CA ARG A 325 26.33 17.67 5.46
C ARG A 325 25.35 18.52 4.66
N PRO A 326 25.79 19.69 4.14
CA PRO A 326 24.90 20.68 3.54
C PRO A 326 24.11 20.12 2.35
N ILE A 327 24.71 19.24 1.53
CA ILE A 327 24.03 18.60 0.40
C ILE A 327 22.88 17.72 0.91
N ALA A 328 23.13 16.84 1.88
CA ALA A 328 22.11 15.97 2.46
C ALA A 328 20.98 16.79 3.11
N LEU A 329 21.33 17.86 3.83
CA LEU A 329 20.36 18.78 4.42
C LEU A 329 19.51 19.46 3.36
N THR A 330 20.13 20.04 2.33
CA THR A 330 19.40 20.76 1.27
C THR A 330 18.48 19.82 0.51
N VAL A 331 18.99 18.67 0.04
CA VAL A 331 18.18 17.70 -0.73
C VAL A 331 17.00 17.21 0.12
N THR A 332 17.24 16.84 1.39
CA THR A 332 16.15 16.38 2.27
C THR A 332 15.12 17.48 2.48
N SER A 333 15.56 18.72 2.80
CA SER A 333 14.63 19.84 3.02
C SER A 333 13.83 20.17 1.77
N VAL A 334 14.47 20.25 0.61
CA VAL A 334 13.80 20.50 -0.67
C VAL A 334 12.78 19.38 -0.97
N SER A 335 13.16 18.12 -0.77
CA SER A 335 12.26 16.98 -1.01
C SER A 335 11.05 17.03 -0.08
N VAL A 336 11.24 17.29 1.21
CA VAL A 336 10.13 17.40 2.19
C VAL A 336 9.21 18.56 1.82
N VAL A 337 9.77 19.74 1.54
CA VAL A 337 8.98 20.92 1.14
C VAL A 337 8.24 20.67 -0.16
N ALA A 338 8.87 20.04 -1.14
CA ALA A 338 8.21 19.69 -2.42
C ALA A 338 7.05 18.70 -2.21
N ILE A 339 7.28 17.61 -1.47
CA ILE A 339 6.23 16.61 -1.20
C ILE A 339 5.06 17.26 -0.44
N VAL A 340 5.31 17.99 0.64
CA VAL A 340 4.25 18.65 1.41
C VAL A 340 3.55 19.72 0.59
N GLY A 341 4.29 20.57 -0.13
CA GLY A 341 3.72 21.60 -0.99
C GLY A 341 2.85 21.03 -2.11
N LEU A 342 3.34 19.99 -2.81
CA LEU A 342 2.56 19.32 -3.85
C LEU A 342 1.33 18.59 -3.28
N THR A 343 1.43 18.01 -2.07
CA THR A 343 0.27 17.40 -1.39
C THR A 343 -0.80 18.43 -1.10
N ILE A 344 -0.45 19.62 -0.56
CA ILE A 344 -1.39 20.71 -0.27
C ILE A 344 -2.01 21.23 -1.57
N LEU A 345 -1.20 21.44 -2.60
CA LEU A 345 -1.69 21.89 -3.91
C LEU A 345 -2.60 20.83 -4.55
N GLY A 346 -2.29 19.55 -4.46
CA GLY A 346 -3.13 18.46 -4.95
C GLY A 346 -4.47 18.38 -4.22
N ALA A 347 -4.49 18.61 -2.91
CA ALA A 347 -5.71 18.64 -2.12
C ALA A 347 -6.63 19.84 -2.46
N SER A 348 -6.04 20.98 -2.82
CA SER A 348 -6.75 22.23 -3.10
C SER A 348 -6.95 22.53 -4.59
N SER A 349 -6.47 21.67 -5.49
CA SER A 349 -6.62 21.91 -6.94
C SER A 349 -8.10 21.85 -7.35
N PRO A 350 -8.58 22.77 -8.23
CA PRO A 350 -9.94 22.71 -8.77
C PRO A 350 -10.14 21.40 -9.54
N LYS A 351 -11.41 20.98 -9.67
CA LYS A 351 -11.78 19.88 -10.58
C LYS A 351 -11.19 20.17 -11.96
N LEU A 352 -10.68 19.14 -12.63
CA LEU A 352 -10.33 19.26 -14.04
C LEU A 352 -11.65 19.52 -14.77
N GLU A 353 -11.82 20.72 -15.33
CA GLU A 353 -12.90 20.94 -16.30
C GLU A 353 -12.59 20.00 -17.47
N THR A 354 -13.39 18.97 -17.64
CA THR A 354 -13.37 18.14 -18.85
C THR A 354 -13.53 19.14 -19.99
N GLN A 355 -12.53 19.30 -20.84
CA GLN A 355 -12.72 20.01 -22.11
C GLN A 355 -13.84 19.23 -22.79
N GLU A 356 -15.03 19.83 -22.86
CA GLU A 356 -16.11 19.30 -23.68
C GLU A 356 -15.48 18.90 -25.01
N ALA A 357 -15.56 17.61 -25.35
CA ALA A 357 -15.22 17.17 -26.69
C ALA A 357 -15.97 18.13 -27.62
N PRO A 358 -15.31 18.74 -28.65
CA PRO A 358 -15.96 19.70 -29.50
C PRO A 358 -17.26 19.07 -30.00
N GLN A 359 -18.39 19.67 -29.58
CA GLN A 359 -19.70 19.20 -30.03
C GLN A 359 -19.64 19.20 -31.54
N PRO A 360 -20.04 18.09 -32.21
CA PRO A 360 -20.09 18.10 -33.65
C PRO A 360 -20.99 19.24 -34.08
N THR A 361 -20.41 20.24 -34.72
CA THR A 361 -21.15 21.37 -35.24
C THR A 361 -22.25 20.84 -36.16
N ALA A 362 -23.48 21.31 -35.97
CA ALA A 362 -24.68 20.86 -36.71
C ALA A 362 -24.59 20.94 -38.26
N GLU A 363 -23.43 21.33 -38.79
CA GLU A 363 -23.14 21.39 -40.23
C GLU A 363 -22.60 20.06 -40.82
N THR A 364 -22.25 19.05 -39.98
CA THR A 364 -21.69 17.76 -40.46
C THR A 364 -22.76 16.64 -40.59
N GLU A 365 -24.01 16.92 -40.21
CA GLU A 365 -25.09 15.89 -40.24
C GLU A 365 -25.71 15.69 -41.63
N ASN A 366 -25.25 16.41 -42.65
CA ASN A 366 -25.91 16.40 -43.97
C ASN A 366 -25.07 15.92 -45.14
N THR A 367 -23.99 15.18 -44.92
CA THR A 367 -23.20 14.58 -46.03
C THR A 367 -22.64 13.19 -45.68
N MET A 368 -23.48 12.25 -45.30
CA MET A 368 -23.14 10.84 -45.50
C MET A 368 -23.88 10.31 -46.72
N PRO A 369 -23.20 9.79 -47.72
CA PRO A 369 -23.83 9.12 -48.82
C PRO A 369 -24.54 7.84 -48.31
N THR A 370 -25.77 7.64 -48.76
CA THR A 370 -26.65 6.51 -48.42
C THR A 370 -26.03 5.12 -48.73
N GLU A 371 -24.99 5.08 -49.55
CA GLU A 371 -24.28 3.83 -49.91
C GLU A 371 -23.39 3.27 -48.77
N ALA A 372 -22.98 4.08 -47.79
CA ALA A 372 -22.13 3.61 -46.66
C ALA A 372 -22.94 2.93 -45.54
N VAL A 373 -24.25 3.06 -45.51
CA VAL A 373 -25.13 2.42 -44.52
C VAL A 373 -25.50 1.01 -44.94
N GLU A 374 -25.63 0.73 -46.26
CA GLU A 374 -25.91 -0.64 -46.76
C GLU A 374 -24.69 -1.57 -46.61
N GLU A 375 -23.44 -1.09 -46.73
CA GLU A 375 -22.24 -1.91 -46.51
C GLU A 375 -22.01 -2.26 -45.00
N ALA A 376 -22.55 -1.50 -44.09
CA ALA A 376 -22.39 -1.77 -42.63
C ALA A 376 -23.40 -2.80 -42.11
N GLU A 377 -24.56 -2.96 -42.72
CA GLU A 377 -25.54 -4.00 -42.36
C GLU A 377 -25.15 -5.39 -42.86
N GLU A 378 -24.41 -5.53 -43.96
CA GLU A 378 -23.94 -6.85 -44.46
C GLU A 378 -22.81 -7.49 -43.62
N VAL A 379 -22.13 -6.75 -42.74
CA VAL A 379 -21.01 -7.28 -41.94
C VAL A 379 -21.47 -7.86 -40.60
N PHE A 380 -22.74 -7.69 -40.21
CA PHE A 380 -23.24 -8.10 -38.87
C PHE A 380 -24.18 -9.30 -38.88
N ASP A 381 -24.34 -10.01 -40.03
CA ASP A 381 -25.12 -11.26 -40.07
C ASP A 381 -24.18 -12.48 -39.90
N PHE A 382 -23.66 -12.64 -38.67
CA PHE A 382 -22.92 -13.83 -38.26
C PHE A 382 -23.93 -14.90 -37.83
N GLN A 383 -24.39 -15.73 -38.79
CA GLN A 383 -25.17 -16.92 -38.51
C GLN A 383 -24.23 -18.00 -37.96
N LEU A 384 -24.38 -18.36 -36.70
CA LEU A 384 -23.76 -19.55 -36.13
C LEU A 384 -24.27 -20.78 -36.88
N THR A 385 -23.38 -21.67 -37.29
CA THR A 385 -23.74 -22.92 -37.97
C THR A 385 -24.36 -23.88 -36.95
N GLU A 386 -25.26 -24.78 -37.41
CA GLU A 386 -25.94 -25.75 -36.53
C GLU A 386 -24.96 -26.63 -35.72
N GLU A 387 -23.74 -26.86 -36.21
CA GLU A 387 -22.67 -27.56 -35.48
C GLU A 387 -22.10 -26.78 -34.24
N GLU A 388 -22.16 -25.43 -34.26
CA GLU A 388 -21.70 -24.61 -33.12
C GLU A 388 -22.77 -24.49 -32.04
N ILE A 389 -24.03 -24.70 -32.36
CA ILE A 389 -25.15 -24.70 -31.42
C ILE A 389 -25.23 -26.04 -30.66
N GLU A 390 -24.96 -27.17 -31.30
CA GLU A 390 -24.91 -28.47 -30.62
C GLU A 390 -23.79 -28.58 -29.61
N GLY A 391 -22.62 -27.92 -29.83
CA GLY A 391 -21.50 -27.90 -28.89
C GLY A 391 -21.76 -27.11 -27.58
N THR A 392 -22.77 -26.23 -27.57
CA THR A 392 -23.14 -25.47 -26.36
C THR A 392 -24.20 -26.18 -25.51
N GLU A 393 -25.07 -27.00 -26.13
CA GLU A 393 -26.05 -27.81 -25.38
C GLU A 393 -25.40 -29.00 -24.66
N GLU A 394 -24.35 -29.64 -25.21
CA GLU A 394 -23.58 -30.69 -24.50
C GLU A 394 -22.79 -30.15 -23.30
N ALA A 395 -22.47 -28.85 -23.22
CA ALA A 395 -21.76 -28.25 -22.11
C ALA A 395 -22.69 -27.90 -20.93
N GLU A 396 -23.97 -27.68 -21.12
CA GLU A 396 -24.96 -27.43 -20.06
C GLU A 396 -25.40 -28.73 -19.35
N GLU A 397 -25.42 -29.89 -20.02
CA GLU A 397 -25.81 -31.16 -19.39
C GLU A 397 -24.79 -31.71 -18.37
N VAL A 398 -23.57 -31.20 -18.33
CA VAL A 398 -22.51 -31.70 -17.41
C VAL A 398 -22.58 -31.07 -16.01
N PHE A 399 -23.43 -30.05 -15.78
CA PHE A 399 -23.49 -29.32 -14.49
C PHE A 399 -24.84 -29.41 -13.76
N ASP A 400 -25.77 -30.25 -14.20
CA ASP A 400 -27.04 -30.46 -13.48
C ASP A 400 -26.90 -31.58 -12.42
N PHE A 401 -26.38 -31.23 -11.24
CA PHE A 401 -26.28 -32.10 -10.10
C PHE A 401 -27.64 -32.14 -9.39
N GLN A 402 -28.57 -32.95 -9.91
CA GLN A 402 -29.85 -33.25 -9.24
C GLN A 402 -29.62 -34.22 -8.09
N LEU A 403 -29.77 -33.73 -6.85
CA LEU A 403 -29.86 -34.58 -5.68
C LEU A 403 -31.09 -35.49 -5.83
N THR A 404 -30.93 -36.79 -5.66
CA THR A 404 -32.04 -37.74 -5.71
C THR A 404 -32.96 -37.58 -4.50
N GLU A 405 -34.26 -37.89 -4.66
CA GLU A 405 -35.24 -37.77 -3.55
C GLU A 405 -34.82 -38.54 -2.29
N GLU A 406 -34.06 -39.61 -2.40
CA GLU A 406 -33.49 -40.37 -1.29
C GLU A 406 -32.45 -39.60 -0.47
N GLU A 407 -31.65 -38.72 -1.12
CA GLU A 407 -30.64 -37.88 -0.43
C GLU A 407 -31.28 -36.71 0.31
N ILE A 408 -32.41 -36.22 -0.17
CA ILE A 408 -33.21 -35.16 0.48
C ILE A 408 -33.97 -35.73 1.70
N GLU A 409 -34.45 -36.95 1.63
CA GLU A 409 -35.18 -37.61 2.73
C GLU A 409 -34.23 -38.01 3.87
N GLY A 410 -33.02 -38.50 3.56
CA GLY A 410 -31.98 -38.78 4.55
C GLY A 410 -31.47 -37.55 5.33
N ALA A 411 -31.50 -36.37 4.72
CA ALA A 411 -31.13 -35.12 5.39
C ALA A 411 -32.21 -34.58 6.32
N ARG A 412 -33.50 -34.97 6.12
CA ARG A 412 -34.64 -34.61 7.00
C ARG A 412 -34.69 -35.44 8.26
N GLU A 413 -34.38 -36.75 8.19
CA GLU A 413 -34.39 -37.61 9.38
C GLU A 413 -33.28 -37.32 10.39
N VAL A 414 -32.15 -36.74 9.96
CA VAL A 414 -31.05 -36.32 10.86
C VAL A 414 -31.36 -34.99 11.58
N GLY A 415 -32.24 -34.14 11.03
CA GLY A 415 -32.63 -32.85 11.62
C GLY A 415 -33.70 -32.93 12.74
N GLU A 416 -34.44 -34.05 12.85
CA GLU A 416 -35.50 -34.23 13.88
C GLU A 416 -35.04 -34.99 15.14
N SER A 417 -33.73 -35.39 15.23
CA SER A 417 -33.19 -36.15 16.38
C SER A 417 -32.13 -35.40 17.21
N GLN A 418 -32.11 -34.07 17.18
CA GLN A 418 -31.31 -33.27 18.13
C GLN A 418 -32.15 -32.22 18.84
#